data_060f326a7d1bcc447f7b21dec34010a9
#
_entry.id   060f326a7d1bcc447f7b21dec34010a9
#
_cell.length_a   1.000
_cell.length_b   1.000
_cell.length_c   1.000
_cell.angle_alpha   90.00
_cell.angle_beta   90.00
_cell.angle_gamma   90.00
#
_symmetry.space_group_name_H-M   'P 1'
#
loop_
_entity.id
_entity.type
_entity.pdbx_description
1 polymer ?
#
loop_
_entity_poly.entity_id
_entity_poly.type
_entity_poly.pdbx_seq_one_letter_code
_entity_poly.pdbx_strand_id
1 'polypeptide(L)'
;MPWSLASADWTQPLDPETSAAVVLCVATLTWVGYHFATTPAFVRRLHPEADSPDALSTATAWHRKLLGALLFTAVALGCGIAFDLPLGLTHDDLQRSFLWTLVPFALLLPLLILSSRRPAFFAHYPEVRAPLTGSVRLANAAAWLVFLFGYELFFRGLLVLGLAPLIGPLPAAAASLMLYVVTHLHKHPGEALGSFVMGLLFSFVALETHSLVMPVTLHLLIAVTHDELASRARLRHPSSLPRR
;
A
#
# COMPACT_ATOMS: atom_id res chain seq x y z
N MET A 1 -36.05 13.60 9.63
CA MET A 1 -36.95 12.74 8.83
C MET A 1 -36.58 11.28 9.13
N PRO A 2 -37.57 10.41 9.44
CA PRO A 2 -37.25 9.00 9.66
C PRO A 2 -36.90 8.36 8.30
N TRP A 3 -35.72 7.74 8.22
CA TRP A 3 -35.27 6.96 7.07
C TRP A 3 -36.16 5.72 6.93
N SER A 4 -36.98 5.67 5.90
CA SER A 4 -37.76 4.50 5.54
C SER A 4 -37.08 3.79 4.37
N LEU A 5 -36.48 2.65 4.61
CA LEU A 5 -35.91 1.79 3.55
C LEU A 5 -37.01 1.32 2.56
N ALA A 6 -38.28 1.33 2.97
CA ALA A 6 -39.42 0.86 2.16
C ALA A 6 -39.78 1.83 1.01
N SER A 7 -39.29 3.07 1.02
CA SER A 7 -39.57 4.09 -0.03
C SER A 7 -38.35 4.39 -0.91
N ALA A 8 -37.24 3.69 -0.74
CA ALA A 8 -36.05 3.89 -1.55
C ALA A 8 -36.28 3.33 -2.97
N ASP A 9 -36.20 4.18 -3.97
CA ASP A 9 -36.16 3.75 -5.37
C ASP A 9 -34.74 3.33 -5.72
N TRP A 10 -34.45 2.05 -5.61
CA TRP A 10 -33.13 1.47 -5.88
C TRP A 10 -32.71 1.50 -7.35
N THR A 11 -33.56 2.02 -8.24
CA THR A 11 -33.24 2.22 -9.66
C THR A 11 -32.57 3.57 -9.93
N GLN A 12 -32.61 4.51 -8.96
CA GLN A 12 -31.95 5.81 -9.08
C GLN A 12 -30.49 5.72 -8.64
N PRO A 13 -29.59 6.49 -9.30
CA PRO A 13 -28.21 6.63 -8.83
C PRO A 13 -28.19 7.14 -7.38
N LEU A 14 -27.25 6.61 -6.58
CA LEU A 14 -27.05 7.08 -5.22
C LEU A 14 -26.55 8.55 -5.26
N ASP A 15 -26.97 9.33 -4.27
CA ASP A 15 -26.42 10.67 -4.08
C ASP A 15 -24.91 10.61 -3.73
N PRO A 16 -24.16 11.70 -3.93
CA PRO A 16 -22.72 11.72 -3.71
C PRO A 16 -22.29 11.30 -2.30
N GLU A 17 -23.02 11.72 -1.27
CA GLU A 17 -22.68 11.41 0.14
C GLU A 17 -22.90 9.93 0.42
N THR A 18 -24.00 9.35 -0.03
CA THR A 18 -24.29 7.92 0.08
C THR A 18 -23.27 7.09 -0.70
N SER A 19 -22.91 7.50 -1.92
CA SER A 19 -21.88 6.86 -2.73
C SER A 19 -20.52 6.86 -2.01
N ALA A 20 -20.12 7.99 -1.44
CA ALA A 20 -18.89 8.10 -0.67
C ALA A 20 -18.92 7.22 0.59
N ALA A 21 -20.02 7.16 1.31
CA ALA A 21 -20.18 6.30 2.48
C ALA A 21 -20.06 4.81 2.11
N VAL A 22 -20.67 4.37 1.01
CA VAL A 22 -20.55 2.99 0.52
C VAL A 22 -19.10 2.68 0.16
N VAL A 23 -18.42 3.56 -0.59
CA VAL A 23 -17.01 3.37 -0.95
C VAL A 23 -16.13 3.27 0.29
N LEU A 24 -16.31 4.14 1.28
CA LEU A 24 -15.55 4.11 2.54
C LEU A 24 -15.81 2.82 3.34
N CYS A 25 -17.05 2.36 3.41
CA CYS A 25 -17.41 1.09 4.05
C CYS A 25 -16.73 -0.10 3.33
N VAL A 26 -16.86 -0.18 2.00
CA VAL A 26 -16.23 -1.24 1.19
C VAL A 26 -14.71 -1.21 1.35
N ALA A 27 -14.08 -0.03 1.29
CA ALA A 27 -12.64 0.12 1.48
C ALA A 27 -12.19 -0.34 2.87
N THR A 28 -12.90 0.07 3.92
CA THR A 28 -12.59 -0.33 5.30
C THR A 28 -12.72 -1.84 5.49
N LEU A 29 -13.81 -2.44 5.01
CA LEU A 29 -14.01 -3.90 5.08
C LEU A 29 -12.96 -4.67 4.28
N THR A 30 -12.59 -4.14 3.11
CA THR A 30 -11.52 -4.70 2.27
C THR A 30 -10.20 -4.73 3.03
N TRP A 31 -9.82 -3.61 3.64
CA TRP A 31 -8.58 -3.53 4.40
C TRP A 31 -8.61 -4.46 5.63
N VAL A 32 -9.71 -4.48 6.38
CA VAL A 32 -9.88 -5.37 7.54
C VAL A 32 -9.76 -6.83 7.11
N GLY A 33 -10.47 -7.25 6.06
CA GLY A 33 -10.39 -8.60 5.51
C GLY A 33 -8.98 -8.97 5.07
N TYR A 34 -8.31 -8.07 4.34
CA TYR A 34 -6.92 -8.22 3.94
C TYR A 34 -5.99 -8.37 5.14
N HIS A 35 -6.15 -7.52 6.17
CA HIS A 35 -5.33 -7.58 7.37
C HIS A 35 -5.42 -8.96 8.05
N PHE A 36 -6.62 -9.48 8.28
CA PHE A 36 -6.80 -10.80 8.89
C PHE A 36 -6.29 -11.93 8.00
N ALA A 37 -6.58 -11.89 6.70
CA ALA A 37 -6.15 -12.90 5.74
C ALA A 37 -4.63 -12.94 5.53
N THR A 38 -3.89 -11.89 5.93
CA THR A 38 -2.43 -11.81 5.79
C THR A 38 -1.68 -11.97 7.11
N THR A 39 -2.37 -12.31 8.19
CA THR A 39 -1.70 -12.64 9.47
C THR A 39 -0.85 -13.91 9.33
N PRO A 40 0.32 -13.99 10.01
CA PRO A 40 1.13 -15.21 10.00
C PRO A 40 0.36 -16.46 10.46
N ALA A 41 -0.60 -16.29 11.38
CA ALA A 41 -1.45 -17.38 11.85
C ALA A 41 -2.37 -17.91 10.76
N PHE A 42 -2.94 -17.03 9.92
CA PHE A 42 -3.77 -17.43 8.79
C PHE A 42 -2.92 -18.08 7.69
N VAL A 43 -1.78 -17.43 7.32
CA VAL A 43 -0.88 -17.94 6.28
C VAL A 43 -0.31 -19.31 6.64
N ARG A 44 0.01 -19.57 7.92
CA ARG A 44 0.47 -20.89 8.38
C ARG A 44 -0.56 -22.00 8.13
N ARG A 45 -1.85 -21.70 8.17
CA ARG A 45 -2.89 -22.70 7.84
C ARG A 45 -2.93 -23.03 6.35
N LEU A 46 -2.58 -22.07 5.50
CA LEU A 46 -2.53 -22.26 4.03
C LEU A 46 -1.20 -22.88 3.58
N HIS A 47 -0.13 -22.67 4.35
CA HIS A 47 1.24 -23.10 4.04
C HIS A 47 1.83 -23.93 5.20
N PRO A 48 1.27 -25.15 5.49
CA PRO A 48 1.75 -26.00 6.58
C PRO A 48 3.19 -26.46 6.37
N GLU A 49 3.69 -26.43 5.13
CA GLU A 49 5.07 -26.73 4.77
C GLU A 49 6.08 -25.66 5.19
N ALA A 50 5.63 -24.47 5.56
CA ALA A 50 6.48 -23.40 6.08
C ALA A 50 6.84 -23.65 7.55
N ASP A 51 7.72 -24.59 7.80
CA ASP A 51 8.10 -25.18 9.08
C ASP A 51 9.04 -24.33 9.94
N SER A 52 9.67 -23.31 9.34
CA SER A 52 10.58 -22.38 10.03
C SER A 52 10.03 -20.95 10.04
N PRO A 53 10.47 -20.10 11.01
CA PRO A 53 10.09 -18.70 11.06
C PRO A 53 10.43 -17.92 9.78
N ASP A 54 11.57 -18.20 9.16
CA ASP A 54 11.99 -17.55 7.92
C ASP A 54 11.16 -18.03 6.71
N ALA A 55 10.81 -19.33 6.64
CA ALA A 55 9.92 -19.87 5.63
C ALA A 55 8.52 -19.27 5.75
N LEU A 56 7.96 -19.22 6.96
CA LEU A 56 6.66 -18.60 7.21
C LEU A 56 6.66 -17.09 6.89
N SER A 57 7.73 -16.36 7.25
CA SER A 57 7.87 -14.95 6.91
C SER A 57 7.89 -14.74 5.39
N THR A 58 8.62 -15.58 4.67
CA THR A 58 8.68 -15.55 3.21
C THR A 58 7.32 -15.86 2.56
N ALA A 59 6.65 -16.92 3.02
CA ALA A 59 5.31 -17.27 2.55
C ALA A 59 4.30 -16.12 2.83
N THR A 60 4.37 -15.52 4.02
CA THR A 60 3.52 -14.37 4.38
C THR A 60 3.79 -13.17 3.48
N ALA A 61 5.05 -12.88 3.14
CA ALA A 61 5.40 -11.77 2.26
C ALA A 61 4.83 -11.95 0.85
N TRP A 62 4.95 -13.15 0.28
CA TRP A 62 4.39 -13.47 -1.03
C TRP A 62 2.86 -13.44 -1.03
N HIS A 63 2.25 -14.08 -0.02
CA HIS A 63 0.79 -14.09 0.14
C HIS A 63 0.22 -12.68 0.24
N ARG A 64 0.81 -11.81 1.07
CA ARG A 64 0.43 -10.40 1.22
C ARG A 64 0.48 -9.65 -0.10
N LYS A 65 1.58 -9.77 -0.84
CA LYS A 65 1.75 -9.06 -2.12
C LYS A 65 0.74 -9.52 -3.15
N LEU A 66 0.53 -10.83 -3.31
CA LEU A 66 -0.42 -11.37 -4.28
C LEU A 66 -1.87 -11.04 -3.91
N LEU A 67 -2.26 -11.32 -2.66
CA LEU A 67 -3.63 -11.04 -2.21
C LEU A 67 -3.93 -9.54 -2.27
N GLY A 68 -3.00 -8.70 -1.82
CA GLY A 68 -3.18 -7.25 -1.85
C GLY A 68 -3.26 -6.71 -3.27
N ALA A 69 -2.41 -7.19 -4.18
CA ALA A 69 -2.48 -6.81 -5.59
C ALA A 69 -3.85 -7.11 -6.20
N LEU A 70 -4.37 -8.32 -5.97
CA LEU A 70 -5.67 -8.74 -6.49
C LEU A 70 -6.83 -7.98 -5.84
N LEU A 71 -6.87 -7.97 -4.50
CA LEU A 71 -8.00 -7.44 -3.74
C LEU A 71 -8.13 -5.93 -3.89
N PHE A 72 -7.03 -5.18 -3.70
CA PHE A 72 -7.05 -3.72 -3.79
C PHE A 72 -7.34 -3.24 -5.21
N THR A 73 -6.76 -3.90 -6.22
CA THR A 73 -7.06 -3.59 -7.62
C THR A 73 -8.53 -3.87 -7.96
N ALA A 74 -9.03 -5.06 -7.59
CA ALA A 74 -10.41 -5.44 -7.90
C ALA A 74 -11.43 -4.51 -7.25
N VAL A 75 -11.22 -4.15 -5.98
CA VAL A 75 -12.14 -3.24 -5.27
C VAL A 75 -12.05 -1.81 -5.82
N ALA A 76 -10.85 -1.30 -6.10
CA ALA A 76 -10.71 0.03 -6.66
C ALA A 76 -11.35 0.15 -8.05
N LEU A 77 -11.10 -0.82 -8.93
CA LEU A 77 -11.73 -0.84 -10.25
C LEU A 77 -13.24 -1.08 -10.16
N GLY A 78 -13.68 -2.01 -9.30
CA GLY A 78 -15.11 -2.29 -9.10
C GLY A 78 -15.89 -1.06 -8.62
N CYS A 79 -15.39 -0.35 -7.60
CA CYS A 79 -16.00 0.90 -7.15
C CYS A 79 -15.89 2.00 -8.20
N GLY A 80 -14.72 2.11 -8.88
CA GLY A 80 -14.51 3.08 -9.96
C GLY A 80 -15.55 2.95 -11.07
N ILE A 81 -15.82 1.72 -11.51
CA ILE A 81 -16.83 1.42 -12.54
C ILE A 81 -18.25 1.63 -11.99
N ALA A 82 -18.54 1.13 -10.79
CA ALA A 82 -19.90 1.18 -10.23
C ALA A 82 -20.38 2.59 -9.95
N PHE A 83 -19.48 3.52 -9.61
CA PHE A 83 -19.79 4.89 -9.23
C PHE A 83 -19.23 5.95 -10.19
N ASP A 84 -18.67 5.52 -11.34
CA ASP A 84 -18.03 6.40 -12.35
C ASP A 84 -16.97 7.34 -11.73
N LEU A 85 -16.05 6.78 -10.95
CA LEU A 85 -15.05 7.55 -10.21
C LEU A 85 -13.72 7.66 -10.98
N PRO A 86 -13.06 8.83 -10.96
CA PRO A 86 -11.73 8.98 -11.52
C PRO A 86 -10.70 8.24 -10.64
N LEU A 87 -9.91 7.35 -11.24
CA LEU A 87 -8.92 6.54 -10.51
C LEU A 87 -7.46 6.95 -10.76
N GLY A 88 -7.23 8.04 -11.49
CA GLY A 88 -5.88 8.54 -11.76
C GLY A 88 -5.03 7.63 -12.66
N LEU A 89 -5.67 6.85 -13.53
CA LEU A 89 -5.00 5.98 -14.50
C LEU A 89 -4.50 6.74 -15.75
N THR A 90 -4.51 8.06 -15.69
CA THR A 90 -3.97 8.96 -16.71
C THR A 90 -2.49 9.23 -16.47
N HIS A 91 -1.79 9.70 -17.52
CA HIS A 91 -0.35 9.95 -17.48
C HIS A 91 0.02 11.26 -18.24
N ASP A 92 -0.83 12.27 -18.08
CA ASP A 92 -0.79 13.49 -18.90
C ASP A 92 0.48 14.33 -18.70
N ASP A 93 1.21 14.19 -17.56
CA ASP A 93 2.47 14.89 -17.29
C ASP A 93 3.53 13.93 -16.69
N LEU A 94 4.14 13.10 -17.56
CA LEU A 94 5.20 12.18 -17.15
C LEU A 94 6.45 12.89 -16.65
N GLN A 95 6.81 14.06 -17.22
CA GLN A 95 7.99 14.82 -16.78
C GLN A 95 7.79 15.33 -15.36
N ARG A 96 6.63 15.89 -15.05
CA ARG A 96 6.27 16.36 -13.72
C ARG A 96 6.24 15.19 -12.71
N SER A 97 5.63 14.08 -13.08
CA SER A 97 5.60 12.86 -12.26
C SER A 97 7.01 12.32 -11.97
N PHE A 98 7.90 12.38 -12.94
CA PHE A 98 9.30 11.96 -12.79
C PHE A 98 10.06 12.86 -11.79
N LEU A 99 9.92 14.18 -11.88
CA LEU A 99 10.51 15.12 -10.92
C LEU A 99 9.98 14.91 -9.51
N TRP A 100 8.67 14.75 -9.37
CA TRP A 100 8.02 14.42 -8.08
C TRP A 100 8.43 13.06 -7.53
N THR A 101 8.97 12.17 -8.34
CA THR A 101 9.53 10.88 -7.89
C THR A 101 10.98 11.04 -7.47
N LEU A 102 11.84 11.60 -8.33
CA LEU A 102 13.28 11.60 -8.12
C LEU A 102 13.72 12.54 -6.98
N VAL A 103 13.14 13.73 -6.87
CA VAL A 103 13.53 14.68 -5.83
C VAL A 103 13.23 14.15 -4.43
N PRO A 104 12.00 13.71 -4.10
CA PRO A 104 11.74 13.10 -2.80
C PRO A 104 12.56 11.82 -2.57
N PHE A 105 12.75 10.97 -3.58
CA PHE A 105 13.58 9.77 -3.42
C PHE A 105 15.02 10.11 -3.07
N ALA A 106 15.64 11.09 -3.74
CA ALA A 106 17.00 11.54 -3.44
C ALA A 106 17.13 12.10 -2.01
N LEU A 107 16.12 12.83 -1.52
CA LEU A 107 16.08 13.34 -0.15
C LEU A 107 15.85 12.23 0.88
N LEU A 108 15.07 11.21 0.54
CA LEU A 108 14.78 10.06 1.42
C LEU A 108 15.92 9.05 1.47
N LEU A 109 16.70 8.89 0.40
CA LEU A 109 17.73 7.86 0.29
C LEU A 109 18.74 7.85 1.45
N PRO A 110 19.28 8.98 1.93
CA PRO A 110 20.13 8.99 3.12
C PRO A 110 19.43 8.47 4.37
N LEU A 111 18.14 8.78 4.56
CA LEU A 111 17.34 8.30 5.69
C LEU A 111 17.08 6.79 5.58
N LEU A 112 16.84 6.25 4.38
CA LEU A 112 16.70 4.82 4.13
C LEU A 112 18.01 4.08 4.48
N ILE A 113 19.16 4.61 4.06
CA ILE A 113 20.47 4.05 4.38
C ILE A 113 20.75 4.09 5.89
N LEU A 114 20.42 5.19 6.57
CA LEU A 114 20.61 5.32 8.02
C LEU A 114 19.67 4.38 8.79
N SER A 115 18.41 4.27 8.38
CA SER A 115 17.44 3.38 9.01
C SER A 115 17.84 1.91 8.87
N SER A 116 18.40 1.52 7.72
CA SER A 116 18.86 0.15 7.44
C SER A 116 20.04 -0.32 8.33
N ARG A 117 20.67 0.58 9.08
CA ARG A 117 21.73 0.24 10.05
C ARG A 117 21.17 -0.07 11.45
N ARG A 118 19.88 0.15 11.70
CA ARG A 118 19.26 -0.05 13.02
C ARG A 118 18.80 -1.50 13.19
N PRO A 119 19.04 -2.15 14.36
CA PRO A 119 18.57 -3.52 14.60
C PRO A 119 17.04 -3.69 14.40
N ALA A 120 16.24 -2.68 14.81
CA ALA A 120 14.79 -2.69 14.65
C ALA A 120 14.35 -2.81 13.19
N PHE A 121 15.15 -2.34 12.23
CA PHE A 121 14.89 -2.46 10.81
C PHE A 121 14.84 -3.94 10.36
N PHE A 122 15.76 -4.77 10.87
CA PHE A 122 15.84 -6.19 10.51
C PHE A 122 14.72 -7.05 11.10
N ALA A 123 13.93 -6.51 12.01
CA ALA A 123 12.71 -7.17 12.46
C ALA A 123 11.66 -7.28 11.35
N HIS A 124 11.63 -6.29 10.44
CA HIS A 124 10.63 -6.17 9.38
C HIS A 124 11.19 -6.45 7.98
N TYR A 125 12.47 -6.17 7.73
CA TYR A 125 13.11 -6.27 6.42
C TYR A 125 14.30 -7.25 6.40
N PRO A 126 14.61 -7.90 5.26
CA PRO A 126 13.75 -7.98 4.08
C PRO A 126 12.46 -8.75 4.41
N GLU A 127 11.36 -8.44 3.77
CA GLU A 127 10.12 -9.21 3.98
C GLU A 127 10.27 -10.65 3.48
N VAL A 128 10.88 -10.84 2.30
CA VAL A 128 11.28 -12.15 1.78
C VAL A 128 12.60 -12.55 2.45
N ARG A 129 12.56 -13.55 3.34
CA ARG A 129 13.73 -13.99 4.11
C ARG A 129 14.67 -14.91 3.32
N ALA A 130 14.22 -15.44 2.20
CA ALA A 130 15.08 -16.15 1.25
C ALA A 130 16.15 -15.21 0.67
N PRO A 131 17.35 -15.71 0.32
CA PRO A 131 18.38 -14.91 -0.33
C PRO A 131 17.86 -14.26 -1.61
N LEU A 132 17.96 -12.93 -1.71
CA LEU A 132 17.56 -12.19 -2.91
C LEU A 132 18.63 -12.34 -4.00
N THR A 133 18.66 -13.49 -4.66
CA THR A 133 19.54 -13.79 -5.79
C THR A 133 18.79 -13.71 -7.11
N GLY A 134 19.46 -13.38 -8.20
CA GLY A 134 18.98 -13.50 -9.58
C GLY A 134 17.46 -13.42 -9.77
N SER A 135 16.85 -14.55 -10.06
CA SER A 135 15.40 -14.68 -10.31
C SER A 135 14.52 -14.30 -9.11
N VAL A 136 14.95 -14.62 -7.88
CA VAL A 136 14.19 -14.28 -6.66
C VAL A 136 14.13 -12.76 -6.47
N ARG A 137 15.23 -12.05 -6.73
CA ARG A 137 15.29 -10.58 -6.68
C ARG A 137 14.33 -9.97 -7.70
N LEU A 138 14.37 -10.45 -8.94
CA LEU A 138 13.47 -9.95 -10.00
C LEU A 138 12.00 -10.25 -9.67
N ALA A 139 11.69 -11.47 -9.23
CA ALA A 139 10.34 -11.85 -8.83
C ALA A 139 9.83 -10.99 -7.65
N ASN A 140 10.70 -10.73 -6.65
CA ASN A 140 10.33 -9.86 -5.52
C ASN A 140 10.06 -8.41 -5.95
N ALA A 141 10.89 -7.85 -6.85
CA ALA A 141 10.67 -6.51 -7.40
C ALA A 141 9.38 -6.44 -8.22
N ALA A 142 9.10 -7.44 -9.06
CA ALA A 142 7.87 -7.55 -9.82
C ALA A 142 6.63 -7.68 -8.92
N ALA A 143 6.71 -8.50 -7.88
CA ALA A 143 5.63 -8.63 -6.90
C ALA A 143 5.38 -7.33 -6.12
N TRP A 144 6.45 -6.58 -5.78
CA TRP A 144 6.31 -5.23 -5.22
C TRP A 144 5.61 -4.29 -6.18
N LEU A 145 6.00 -4.28 -7.46
CA LEU A 145 5.36 -3.42 -8.48
C LEU A 145 3.86 -3.69 -8.58
N VAL A 146 3.46 -4.96 -8.73
CA VAL A 146 2.05 -5.34 -8.90
C VAL A 146 1.26 -5.05 -7.61
N PHE A 147 1.83 -5.36 -6.44
CA PHE A 147 1.21 -5.05 -5.15
C PHE A 147 1.03 -3.54 -4.95
N LEU A 148 2.09 -2.76 -5.16
CA LEU A 148 2.06 -1.31 -4.94
C LEU A 148 1.18 -0.59 -5.96
N PHE A 149 1.09 -1.10 -7.19
CA PHE A 149 0.11 -0.58 -8.14
C PHE A 149 -1.32 -0.72 -7.60
N GLY A 150 -1.72 -1.92 -7.15
CA GLY A 150 -3.04 -2.13 -6.55
C GLY A 150 -3.24 -1.31 -5.26
N TYR A 151 -2.20 -1.23 -4.44
CA TYR A 151 -2.21 -0.47 -3.20
C TYR A 151 -2.40 1.03 -3.43
N GLU A 152 -1.65 1.65 -4.35
CA GLU A 152 -1.80 3.07 -4.67
C GLU A 152 -3.09 3.35 -5.44
N LEU A 153 -3.54 2.42 -6.30
CA LEU A 153 -4.85 2.51 -6.94
C LEU A 153 -5.99 2.55 -5.92
N PHE A 154 -5.88 1.75 -4.84
CA PHE A 154 -6.85 1.75 -3.76
C PHE A 154 -6.77 3.02 -2.90
N PHE A 155 -5.56 3.40 -2.42
CA PHE A 155 -5.42 4.53 -1.50
C PHE A 155 -5.50 5.88 -2.23
N ARG A 156 -4.82 6.05 -3.37
CA ARG A 156 -4.77 7.34 -4.09
C ARG A 156 -5.76 7.40 -5.24
N GLY A 157 -5.96 6.29 -5.94
CA GLY A 157 -6.99 6.22 -6.97
C GLY A 157 -8.38 6.30 -6.37
N LEU A 158 -8.79 5.27 -5.62
CA LEU A 158 -10.16 5.20 -5.11
C LEU A 158 -10.44 6.21 -3.98
N LEU A 159 -9.62 6.21 -2.92
CA LEU A 159 -9.91 6.98 -1.70
C LEU A 159 -9.52 8.45 -1.77
N VAL A 160 -8.60 8.86 -2.66
CA VAL A 160 -8.28 10.29 -2.85
C VAL A 160 -8.97 10.82 -4.10
N LEU A 161 -8.57 10.35 -5.28
CA LEU A 161 -9.08 10.90 -6.54
C LEU A 161 -10.55 10.54 -6.76
N GLY A 162 -10.95 9.30 -6.47
CA GLY A 162 -12.32 8.83 -6.62
C GLY A 162 -13.30 9.50 -5.66
N LEU A 163 -12.93 9.73 -4.41
CA LEU A 163 -13.79 10.40 -3.45
C LEU A 163 -13.79 11.92 -3.55
N ALA A 164 -12.74 12.54 -4.13
CA ALA A 164 -12.62 13.99 -4.22
C ALA A 164 -13.83 14.67 -4.88
N PRO A 165 -14.41 14.16 -5.98
CA PRO A 165 -15.63 14.74 -6.57
C PRO A 165 -16.88 14.61 -5.68
N LEU A 166 -16.93 13.62 -4.78
CA LEU A 166 -18.10 13.31 -3.96
C LEU A 166 -18.13 14.11 -2.65
N ILE A 167 -16.97 14.22 -1.96
CA ILE A 167 -16.88 14.83 -0.61
C ILE A 167 -15.83 15.95 -0.51
N GLY A 168 -15.20 16.31 -1.62
CA GLY A 168 -14.12 17.30 -1.66
C GLY A 168 -12.72 16.69 -1.46
N PRO A 169 -11.68 17.35 -1.99
CA PRO A 169 -10.31 16.79 -2.01
C PRO A 169 -9.70 16.65 -0.60
N LEU A 170 -9.96 17.58 0.32
CA LEU A 170 -9.39 17.53 1.67
C LEU A 170 -9.99 16.42 2.54
N PRO A 171 -11.33 16.26 2.64
CA PRO A 171 -11.92 15.09 3.34
C PRO A 171 -11.50 13.74 2.73
N ALA A 172 -11.44 13.64 1.40
CA ALA A 172 -10.99 12.43 0.71
C ALA A 172 -9.53 12.08 1.07
N ALA A 173 -8.61 13.05 0.99
CA ALA A 173 -7.23 12.86 1.40
C ALA A 173 -7.09 12.50 2.88
N ALA A 174 -7.88 13.12 3.77
CA ALA A 174 -7.88 12.81 5.20
C ALA A 174 -8.36 11.38 5.48
N ALA A 175 -9.45 10.92 4.85
CA ALA A 175 -9.96 9.56 5.00
C ALA A 175 -8.93 8.52 4.51
N SER A 176 -8.33 8.75 3.35
CA SER A 176 -7.25 7.91 2.81
C SER A 176 -6.05 7.86 3.76
N LEU A 177 -5.59 9.02 4.26
CA LEU A 177 -4.45 9.14 5.15
C LEU A 177 -4.67 8.40 6.47
N MET A 178 -5.84 8.54 7.09
CA MET A 178 -6.18 7.83 8.32
C MET A 178 -6.08 6.31 8.14
N LEU A 179 -6.72 5.78 7.11
CA LEU A 179 -6.65 4.35 6.83
C LEU A 179 -5.22 3.90 6.49
N TYR A 180 -4.49 4.70 5.71
CA TYR A 180 -3.10 4.43 5.35
C TYR A 180 -2.16 4.37 6.57
N VAL A 181 -2.27 5.29 7.51
CA VAL A 181 -1.46 5.28 8.73
C VAL A 181 -1.80 4.07 9.61
N VAL A 182 -3.08 3.72 9.74
CA VAL A 182 -3.52 2.53 10.49
C VAL A 182 -2.86 1.26 9.95
N THR A 183 -2.63 1.16 8.62
CA THR A 183 -1.92 0.01 8.02
C THR A 183 -0.47 -0.14 8.50
N HIS A 184 0.14 0.90 9.06
CA HIS A 184 1.54 0.93 9.51
C HIS A 184 1.72 0.89 11.03
N LEU A 185 0.63 0.97 11.82
CA LEU A 185 0.71 1.01 13.29
C LEU A 185 1.31 -0.27 13.91
N HIS A 186 1.23 -1.41 13.21
CA HIS A 186 1.83 -2.67 13.67
C HIS A 186 3.36 -2.74 13.47
N LYS A 187 3.94 -1.76 12.80
CA LYS A 187 5.37 -1.63 12.56
C LYS A 187 6.03 -0.71 13.62
N HIS A 188 7.29 -0.32 13.37
CA HIS A 188 8.00 0.57 14.27
C HIS A 188 7.37 1.99 14.27
N PRO A 189 7.27 2.72 15.43
CA PRO A 189 6.67 4.06 15.49
C PRO A 189 7.23 5.06 14.47
N GLY A 190 8.53 4.99 14.18
CA GLY A 190 9.15 5.82 13.14
C GLY A 190 8.65 5.53 11.73
N GLU A 191 8.22 4.29 11.45
CA GLU A 191 7.64 3.92 10.18
C GLU A 191 6.18 4.40 10.07
N ALA A 192 5.43 4.35 11.17
CA ALA A 192 4.09 4.93 11.24
C ALA A 192 4.12 6.45 11.03
N LEU A 193 5.08 7.17 11.65
CA LEU A 193 5.27 8.60 11.41
C LEU A 193 5.70 8.88 9.97
N GLY A 194 6.62 8.08 9.44
CA GLY A 194 7.04 8.15 8.03
C GLY A 194 5.87 7.94 7.07
N SER A 195 4.98 6.98 7.37
CA SER A 195 3.78 6.74 6.56
C SER A 195 2.81 7.92 6.57
N PHE A 196 2.69 8.64 7.68
CA PHE A 196 1.89 9.88 7.73
C PHE A 196 2.44 10.93 6.76
N VAL A 197 3.74 11.22 6.81
CA VAL A 197 4.39 12.21 5.92
C VAL A 197 4.29 11.78 4.46
N MET A 198 4.58 10.51 4.17
CA MET A 198 4.49 9.97 2.81
C MET A 198 3.05 9.92 2.30
N GLY A 199 2.11 9.60 3.19
CA GLY A 199 0.68 9.61 2.86
C GLY A 199 0.18 10.99 2.45
N LEU A 200 0.62 12.05 3.13
CA LEU A 200 0.32 13.43 2.75
C LEU A 200 0.94 13.78 1.37
N LEU A 201 2.23 13.48 1.19
CA LEU A 201 2.93 13.75 -0.07
C LEU A 201 2.24 13.04 -1.25
N PHE A 202 1.95 11.75 -1.12
CA PHE A 202 1.32 10.97 -2.18
C PHE A 202 -0.08 11.47 -2.51
N SER A 203 -0.88 11.82 -1.48
CA SER A 203 -2.23 12.37 -1.69
C SER A 203 -2.17 13.73 -2.36
N PHE A 204 -1.25 14.61 -1.93
CA PHE A 204 -1.05 15.92 -2.53
C PHE A 204 -0.66 15.79 -4.02
N VAL A 205 0.36 14.97 -4.33
CA VAL A 205 0.81 14.83 -5.72
C VAL A 205 -0.25 14.15 -6.59
N ALA A 206 -0.97 13.15 -6.07
CA ALA A 206 -2.08 12.54 -6.81
C ALA A 206 -3.15 13.57 -7.18
N LEU A 207 -3.54 14.45 -6.24
CA LEU A 207 -4.52 15.53 -6.51
C LEU A 207 -3.99 16.57 -7.51
N GLU A 208 -2.70 16.93 -7.43
CA GLU A 208 -2.07 17.91 -8.32
C GLU A 208 -1.85 17.41 -9.75
N THR A 209 -1.59 16.11 -9.89
CA THR A 209 -1.25 15.51 -11.19
C THR A 209 -2.38 14.67 -11.77
N HIS A 210 -3.44 14.40 -11.01
CA HIS A 210 -4.50 13.45 -11.34
C HIS A 210 -3.97 12.08 -11.80
N SER A 211 -2.79 11.65 -11.27
CA SER A 211 -2.05 10.47 -11.71
C SER A 211 -1.47 9.67 -10.56
N LEU A 212 -1.36 8.35 -10.78
CA LEU A 212 -0.74 7.40 -9.84
C LEU A 212 0.75 7.15 -10.16
N VAL A 213 1.30 7.70 -11.23
CA VAL A 213 2.68 7.41 -11.67
C VAL A 213 3.69 7.69 -10.56
N MET A 214 3.63 8.88 -9.95
CA MET A 214 4.56 9.23 -8.87
C MET A 214 4.35 8.38 -7.60
N PRO A 215 3.12 8.25 -7.03
CA PRO A 215 2.91 7.42 -5.85
C PRO A 215 3.41 5.98 -6.04
N VAL A 216 3.09 5.34 -7.16
CA VAL A 216 3.53 3.96 -7.46
C VAL A 216 5.05 3.88 -7.59
N THR A 217 5.67 4.77 -8.37
CA THR A 217 7.11 4.70 -8.66
C THR A 217 7.95 5.03 -7.43
N LEU A 218 7.60 6.06 -6.66
CA LEU A 218 8.33 6.43 -5.45
C LEU A 218 8.17 5.35 -4.37
N HIS A 219 6.97 4.82 -4.17
CA HIS A 219 6.74 3.74 -3.22
C HIS A 219 7.53 2.48 -3.59
N LEU A 220 7.55 2.11 -4.89
CA LEU A 220 8.35 0.98 -5.39
C LEU A 220 9.85 1.18 -5.12
N LEU A 221 10.39 2.37 -5.42
CA LEU A 221 11.79 2.67 -5.15
C LEU A 221 12.13 2.53 -3.66
N ILE A 222 11.28 3.02 -2.77
CA ILE A 222 11.46 2.88 -1.32
C ILE A 222 11.43 1.41 -0.90
N ALA A 223 10.43 0.63 -1.34
CA ALA A 223 10.25 -0.77 -0.94
C ALA A 223 11.41 -1.66 -1.42
N VAL A 224 11.79 -1.54 -2.70
CA VAL A 224 12.91 -2.30 -3.27
C VAL A 224 14.23 -1.92 -2.62
N THR A 225 14.45 -0.61 -2.33
CA THR A 225 15.65 -0.14 -1.64
C THR A 225 15.74 -0.72 -0.23
N HIS A 226 14.65 -0.75 0.53
CA HIS A 226 14.60 -1.36 1.87
C HIS A 226 14.96 -2.84 1.83
N ASP A 227 14.35 -3.62 0.93
CA ASP A 227 14.63 -5.06 0.79
C ASP A 227 16.08 -5.31 0.39
N GLU A 228 16.62 -4.51 -0.54
CA GLU A 228 18.02 -4.68 -1.00
C GLU A 228 19.03 -4.32 0.10
N LEU A 229 18.84 -3.22 0.81
CA LEU A 229 19.70 -2.82 1.93
C LEU A 229 19.70 -3.88 3.03
N ALA A 230 18.52 -4.40 3.39
CA ALA A 230 18.36 -5.42 4.40
C ALA A 230 18.99 -6.76 3.97
N SER A 231 18.79 -7.17 2.72
CA SER A 231 19.37 -8.41 2.18
C SER A 231 20.90 -8.36 2.20
N ARG A 232 21.50 -7.24 1.76
CA ARG A 232 22.97 -7.05 1.79
C ARG A 232 23.52 -7.04 3.20
N ALA A 233 22.83 -6.43 4.15
CA ALA A 233 23.27 -6.40 5.54
C ALA A 233 23.22 -7.81 6.19
N ARG A 234 22.17 -8.60 5.90
CA ARG A 234 22.10 -10.01 6.33
C ARG A 234 23.27 -10.85 5.83
N LEU A 235 23.67 -10.66 4.58
CA LEU A 235 24.80 -11.39 4.00
C LEU A 235 26.15 -11.03 4.65
N ARG A 236 26.31 -9.77 5.09
CA ARG A 236 27.56 -9.29 5.73
C ARG A 236 27.67 -9.66 7.20
N HIS A 237 26.55 -9.78 7.92
CA HIS A 237 26.50 -9.98 9.36
C HIS A 237 25.51 -11.10 9.76
N PRO A 238 25.76 -12.36 9.40
CA PRO A 238 24.82 -13.46 9.66
C PRO A 238 24.55 -13.69 11.16
N SER A 239 25.54 -13.39 12.02
CA SER A 239 25.50 -13.62 13.48
C SER A 239 24.89 -12.51 14.31
N SER A 240 24.68 -11.31 13.72
CA SER A 240 24.17 -10.12 14.44
C SER A 240 22.66 -9.99 14.40
N LEU A 241 21.95 -10.92 13.77
CA LEU A 241 20.51 -10.88 13.64
C LEU A 241 19.82 -11.44 14.90
N PRO A 242 18.75 -10.82 15.40
CA PRO A 242 18.00 -11.37 16.52
C PRO A 242 17.52 -12.79 16.16
N ARG A 243 17.97 -13.79 16.89
CA ARG A 243 17.38 -15.13 16.87
C ARG A 243 16.02 -15.01 17.53
N ARG A 244 14.94 -15.16 16.76
CA ARG A 244 13.58 -15.26 17.29
C ARG A 244 13.21 -16.69 17.56
#